data_f57841e2986c5064c141b596abb76e5d
#
_entry.id   f57841e2986c5064c141b596abb76e5d
#
_cell.length_a   1.000
_cell.length_b   1.000
_cell.length_c   1.000
_cell.angle_alpha   90.00
_cell.angle_beta   90.00
_cell.angle_gamma   90.00
#
_symmetry.space_group_name_H-M   'P 1'
#
loop_
_entity.id
_entity.type
_entity.pdbx_description
1 polymer ?
#
loop_
_entity_poly.entity_id
_entity_poly.type
_entity_poly.pdbx_seq_one_letter_code
_entity_poly.pdbx_strand_id
1 'polypeptide(L)'
;MKKRSLHFLYFICFLVFSVVSCNSENKEETILSKTENSGDEDATHSIEIDTIDPDFEFMPPSPIQIASILKKANMSYEEGLTNKISNADIYSTKFKQTINFGVYACDLAYCVTNDKYEEAGKYLKVAKKMSANIGLESIFQSDHLVERFEKNIGNQDSIMDILFHVQMMTDDYIHDNDLRDLSVIYFAGAWVEGMNIGTHTILGNDDHKISVLLSEQMTIARSITKGLGAVKNQTDDLVDLTDHIEEVVDAYNNLWSVKQEGENIDYLDVELKHEEVVTISEMILELREEITM
;
A
#
# COMPACT_ATOMS: atom_id res chain seq x y z
N MET A 1 15.26 55.60 30.54
CA MET A 1 14.37 56.64 30.01
C MET A 1 13.63 56.09 28.78
N LYS A 2 12.29 56.25 28.91
CA LYS A 2 11.23 56.25 27.91
C LYS A 2 10.92 54.98 27.11
N LYS A 3 9.79 54.40 27.56
CA LYS A 3 8.74 53.68 26.82
C LYS A 3 8.35 54.37 25.51
N ARG A 4 8.00 53.57 24.48
CA ARG A 4 6.82 53.83 23.67
C ARG A 4 6.27 52.54 23.06
N SER A 5 5.12 52.17 23.55
CA SER A 5 4.05 51.33 22.98
C SER A 5 3.48 52.00 21.73
N LEU A 6 3.15 51.22 20.71
CA LEU A 6 2.05 51.62 19.80
C LEU A 6 1.38 50.37 19.23
N HIS A 7 0.10 50.25 19.64
CA HIS A 7 -0.92 49.43 19.02
C HIS A 7 -1.30 50.02 17.66
N PHE A 8 -1.60 49.19 16.71
CA PHE A 8 -2.51 49.48 15.58
C PHE A 8 -2.82 48.14 14.92
N LEU A 9 -3.95 47.72 14.91
CA LEU A 9 -5.33 47.94 14.53
C LEU A 9 -5.78 46.99 13.45
N TYR A 10 -6.76 46.23 13.81
CA TYR A 10 -7.61 45.38 12.97
C TYR A 10 -8.03 46.07 11.68
N PHE A 11 -7.99 45.38 10.54
CA PHE A 11 -8.82 45.69 9.39
C PHE A 11 -9.51 44.45 8.88
N ILE A 12 -10.76 44.33 9.26
CA ILE A 12 -11.75 43.41 8.71
C ILE A 12 -12.14 43.95 7.34
N CYS A 13 -11.98 43.16 6.30
CA CYS A 13 -12.64 43.41 5.03
C CYS A 13 -13.54 42.24 4.68
N PHE A 14 -14.79 42.40 5.04
CA PHE A 14 -15.91 41.60 4.58
C PHE A 14 -16.21 42.02 3.14
N LEU A 15 -16.09 41.10 2.20
CA LEU A 15 -16.61 41.28 0.85
C LEU A 15 -17.64 40.19 0.56
N VAL A 16 -18.87 40.60 0.71
CA VAL A 16 -20.06 39.92 0.23
C VAL A 16 -20.07 39.96 -1.29
N PHE A 17 -20.06 38.80 -1.94
CA PHE A 17 -20.45 38.71 -3.32
C PHE A 17 -21.72 37.88 -3.49
N SER A 18 -22.66 38.56 -4.06
CA SER A 18 -24.03 38.18 -4.28
C SER A 18 -24.18 37.07 -5.31
N VAL A 19 -25.12 36.20 -5.05
CA VAL A 19 -25.72 35.19 -5.89
C VAL A 19 -26.17 35.74 -7.24
N VAL A 20 -25.75 35.08 -8.32
CA VAL A 20 -26.52 35.08 -9.57
C VAL A 20 -26.95 33.63 -9.82
N SER A 21 -28.22 33.43 -9.65
CA SER A 21 -28.99 32.24 -10.03
C SER A 21 -29.07 32.21 -11.55
N CYS A 22 -28.66 31.11 -12.16
CA CYS A 22 -29.18 30.74 -13.47
C CYS A 22 -29.78 29.35 -13.37
N ASN A 23 -31.09 29.39 -13.51
CA ASN A 23 -32.00 28.29 -13.62
C ASN A 23 -31.79 27.58 -14.96
N SER A 24 -31.61 26.28 -14.99
CA SER A 24 -32.01 25.46 -16.12
C SER A 24 -32.57 24.15 -15.61
N GLU A 25 -33.87 24.05 -15.82
CA GLU A 25 -34.70 22.87 -15.64
C GLU A 25 -34.17 21.70 -16.49
N ASN A 26 -34.08 20.50 -15.88
CA ASN A 26 -34.54 19.30 -16.56
C ASN A 26 -34.85 18.17 -15.58
N LYS A 27 -36.15 17.94 -15.49
CA LYS A 27 -36.89 16.69 -15.37
C LYS A 27 -36.36 15.61 -14.41
N GLU A 28 -36.98 15.60 -13.24
CA GLU A 28 -37.32 14.42 -12.46
C GLU A 28 -38.23 13.49 -13.27
N GLU A 29 -37.83 12.25 -13.43
CA GLU A 29 -38.79 11.16 -13.63
C GLU A 29 -38.86 10.31 -12.37
N THR A 30 -39.89 10.61 -11.61
CA THR A 30 -40.44 9.81 -10.52
C THR A 30 -41.00 8.52 -11.08
N ILE A 31 -40.51 7.36 -10.62
CA ILE A 31 -41.30 6.14 -10.65
C ILE A 31 -41.52 5.65 -9.23
N LEU A 32 -42.73 5.94 -8.74
CA LEU A 32 -43.30 5.40 -7.53
C LEU A 32 -43.88 3.98 -7.80
N SER A 33 -43.48 3.08 -6.90
CA SER A 33 -44.27 1.97 -6.32
C SER A 33 -45.24 1.15 -7.15
N LYS A 34 -45.11 -0.15 -7.05
CA LYS A 34 -46.20 -0.99 -6.55
C LYS A 34 -45.66 -2.27 -5.92
N THR A 35 -45.99 -2.40 -4.66
CA THR A 35 -46.03 -3.60 -3.84
C THR A 35 -47.16 -4.47 -4.30
N GLU A 36 -46.96 -5.78 -4.38
CA GLU A 36 -47.82 -6.82 -3.80
C GLU A 36 -47.41 -8.23 -4.22
N ASN A 37 -46.96 -8.97 -3.24
CA ASN A 37 -47.40 -10.25 -2.71
C ASN A 37 -47.24 -11.56 -3.52
N SER A 38 -46.58 -12.43 -2.80
CA SER A 38 -46.84 -13.85 -2.51
C SER A 38 -46.15 -14.90 -3.37
N GLY A 39 -45.51 -15.79 -2.64
CA GLY A 39 -45.33 -17.19 -3.05
C GLY A 39 -43.95 -17.75 -2.78
N ASP A 40 -43.86 -18.59 -1.77
CA ASP A 40 -42.80 -19.55 -1.48
C ASP A 40 -42.23 -20.19 -2.74
N GLU A 41 -40.89 -20.32 -2.79
CA GLU A 41 -40.22 -21.58 -3.12
C GLU A 41 -38.70 -21.38 -3.15
N ASP A 42 -38.03 -22.12 -2.28
CA ASP A 42 -36.71 -22.75 -2.41
C ASP A 42 -35.70 -22.04 -3.34
N ALA A 43 -35.05 -21.03 -2.83
CA ALA A 43 -33.87 -20.42 -3.46
C ALA A 43 -32.60 -21.05 -2.89
N THR A 44 -32.12 -22.10 -3.55
CA THR A 44 -30.72 -22.46 -3.54
C THR A 44 -29.90 -21.21 -3.86
N HIS A 45 -29.29 -20.62 -2.83
CA HIS A 45 -28.39 -19.51 -2.98
C HIS A 45 -27.13 -20.02 -3.70
N SER A 46 -27.13 -19.96 -5.02
CA SER A 46 -25.93 -20.06 -5.81
C SER A 46 -25.11 -18.81 -5.47
N ILE A 47 -23.94 -19.01 -4.89
CA ILE A 47 -22.91 -17.98 -4.76
C ILE A 47 -22.61 -17.55 -6.21
N GLU A 48 -23.15 -16.40 -6.62
CA GLU A 48 -22.71 -15.74 -7.83
C GLU A 48 -21.25 -15.35 -7.57
N ILE A 49 -20.35 -16.06 -8.25
CA ILE A 49 -18.95 -15.62 -8.36
C ILE A 49 -19.04 -14.28 -9.06
N ASP A 50 -18.83 -13.24 -8.28
CA ASP A 50 -18.80 -11.85 -8.73
C ASP A 50 -17.84 -11.79 -9.92
N THR A 51 -18.40 -11.60 -11.11
CA THR A 51 -17.61 -11.44 -12.33
C THR A 51 -16.72 -10.24 -12.11
N ILE A 52 -15.40 -10.45 -12.17
CA ILE A 52 -14.36 -9.42 -12.05
C ILE A 52 -14.81 -8.24 -12.91
N ASP A 53 -15.08 -7.10 -12.26
CA ASP A 53 -15.38 -5.85 -12.95
C ASP A 53 -14.17 -5.53 -13.86
N PRO A 54 -14.33 -5.52 -15.18
CA PRO A 54 -13.22 -5.25 -16.09
C PRO A 54 -12.69 -3.82 -15.92
N ASP A 55 -13.41 -2.94 -15.23
CA ASP A 55 -13.02 -1.58 -14.91
C ASP A 55 -12.45 -1.44 -13.47
N PHE A 56 -12.20 -2.56 -12.77
CA PHE A 56 -11.55 -2.51 -11.45
C PHE A 56 -10.12 -2.01 -11.61
N GLU A 57 -9.95 -0.72 -11.41
CA GLU A 57 -8.64 -0.07 -11.37
C GLU A 57 -7.98 -0.38 -10.01
N PHE A 58 -7.17 -1.44 -10.00
CA PHE A 58 -6.34 -1.77 -8.85
C PHE A 58 -5.32 -0.66 -8.64
N MET A 59 -5.56 0.19 -7.62
CA MET A 59 -4.60 1.22 -7.19
C MET A 59 -4.00 0.81 -5.83
N PRO A 60 -2.86 0.11 -5.86
CA PRO A 60 -2.17 -0.28 -4.63
C PRO A 60 -1.62 0.96 -3.89
N PRO A 61 -1.61 0.95 -2.54
CA PRO A 61 -0.91 1.98 -1.80
C PRO A 61 0.57 1.98 -2.14
N SER A 62 1.16 3.15 -2.32
CA SER A 62 2.57 3.26 -2.64
C SER A 62 3.46 2.78 -1.48
N PRO A 63 4.73 2.39 -1.75
CA PRO A 63 5.68 2.06 -0.69
C PRO A 63 5.80 3.13 0.40
N ILE A 64 5.68 4.41 0.04
CA ILE A 64 5.67 5.54 0.99
C ILE A 64 4.43 5.51 1.88
N GLN A 65 3.27 5.16 1.33
CA GLN A 65 2.04 5.02 2.12
C GLN A 65 2.17 3.86 3.11
N ILE A 66 2.71 2.71 2.69
CA ILE A 66 2.98 1.57 3.57
C ILE A 66 3.91 1.99 4.72
N ALA A 67 5.06 2.61 4.41
CA ALA A 67 6.00 3.07 5.43
C ALA A 67 5.40 4.14 6.37
N SER A 68 4.51 4.99 5.86
CA SER A 68 3.79 5.98 6.67
C SER A 68 2.79 5.32 7.63
N ILE A 69 2.14 4.22 7.23
CA ILE A 69 1.28 3.42 8.10
C ILE A 69 2.11 2.84 9.25
N LEU A 70 3.26 2.23 8.94
CA LEU A 70 4.18 1.69 9.94
C LEU A 70 4.63 2.77 10.95
N LYS A 71 4.95 3.97 10.47
CA LYS A 71 5.33 5.10 11.34
C LYS A 71 4.18 5.56 12.22
N LYS A 72 2.95 5.63 11.72
CA LYS A 72 1.76 5.98 12.52
C LYS A 72 1.48 4.96 13.62
N ALA A 73 1.87 3.71 13.42
CA ALA A 73 1.82 2.67 14.43
C ALA A 73 2.90 2.79 15.52
N ASN A 74 3.69 3.89 15.53
CA ASN A 74 4.83 4.11 16.42
C ASN A 74 5.94 3.06 16.30
N MET A 75 6.10 2.47 15.12
CA MET A 75 7.19 1.55 14.84
C MET A 75 8.49 2.32 14.71
N SER A 76 9.40 2.12 15.67
CA SER A 76 10.74 2.68 15.61
C SER A 76 11.63 1.90 14.64
N TYR A 77 12.62 2.59 14.08
CA TYR A 77 13.60 1.94 13.23
C TYR A 77 14.37 0.86 14.00
N GLU A 78 14.43 -0.32 13.41
CA GLU A 78 15.24 -1.43 13.87
C GLU A 78 16.26 -1.81 12.80
N GLU A 79 17.54 -1.86 13.18
CA GLU A 79 18.60 -2.22 12.26
C GLU A 79 18.56 -3.71 11.91
N GLY A 80 18.65 -4.01 10.62
CA GLY A 80 18.70 -5.40 10.14
C GLY A 80 17.35 -5.99 9.71
N LEU A 81 16.22 -5.28 9.88
CA LEU A 81 14.92 -5.72 9.38
C LEU A 81 14.82 -5.64 7.84
N THR A 82 15.48 -4.66 7.26
CA THR A 82 15.45 -4.42 5.81
C THR A 82 16.26 -5.46 5.03
N ASN A 83 15.90 -5.66 3.77
CA ASN A 83 16.62 -6.60 2.91
C ASN A 83 18.05 -6.14 2.65
N LYS A 84 18.99 -7.08 2.71
CA LYS A 84 20.42 -6.76 2.49
C LYS A 84 20.62 -6.26 1.07
N ILE A 85 21.32 -5.14 0.92
CA ILE A 85 21.66 -4.55 -0.37
C ILE A 85 22.41 -5.52 -1.28
N SER A 86 23.24 -6.39 -0.69
CA SER A 86 23.99 -7.44 -1.43
C SER A 86 23.08 -8.46 -2.12
N ASN A 87 21.84 -8.63 -1.65
CA ASN A 87 20.90 -9.57 -2.24
C ASN A 87 20.41 -9.11 -3.62
N ALA A 88 20.54 -7.83 -3.96
CA ALA A 88 20.15 -7.32 -5.27
C ALA A 88 20.88 -8.02 -6.45
N ASP A 89 22.04 -8.61 -6.19
CA ASP A 89 22.86 -9.28 -7.21
C ASP A 89 22.48 -10.77 -7.44
N ILE A 90 21.67 -11.37 -6.54
CA ILE A 90 21.24 -12.77 -6.70
C ILE A 90 19.95 -12.92 -7.50
N TYR A 91 19.15 -11.86 -7.63
CA TYR A 91 17.88 -11.90 -8.36
C TYR A 91 18.08 -11.95 -9.87
N SER A 92 17.96 -13.14 -10.45
CA SER A 92 18.32 -13.39 -11.84
C SER A 92 17.15 -13.41 -12.82
N THR A 93 15.92 -13.66 -12.37
CA THR A 93 14.73 -13.65 -13.21
C THR A 93 14.04 -12.28 -13.18
N LYS A 94 13.28 -11.96 -14.25
CA LYS A 94 12.50 -10.72 -14.29
C LYS A 94 11.51 -10.66 -13.15
N PHE A 95 10.86 -11.77 -12.81
CA PHE A 95 9.96 -11.88 -11.67
C PHE A 95 10.67 -11.52 -10.36
N LYS A 96 11.77 -12.21 -10.01
CA LYS A 96 12.55 -11.93 -8.79
C LYS A 96 13.04 -10.49 -8.73
N GLN A 97 13.46 -9.92 -9.86
CA GLN A 97 13.86 -8.52 -9.93
C GLN A 97 12.68 -7.56 -9.70
N THR A 98 11.50 -7.87 -10.24
CA THR A 98 10.33 -7.03 -10.10
C THR A 98 9.79 -7.05 -8.66
N ILE A 99 9.63 -8.24 -8.08
CA ILE A 99 9.11 -8.33 -6.71
C ILE A 99 10.06 -7.70 -5.70
N ASN A 100 11.38 -7.92 -5.87
CA ASN A 100 12.40 -7.35 -4.98
C ASN A 100 12.65 -5.86 -5.24
N PHE A 101 12.33 -5.31 -6.41
CA PHE A 101 12.25 -3.88 -6.60
C PHE A 101 11.21 -3.27 -5.64
N GLY A 102 10.07 -3.92 -5.45
CA GLY A 102 9.06 -3.53 -4.48
C GLY A 102 9.58 -3.61 -3.03
N VAL A 103 10.26 -4.71 -2.68
CA VAL A 103 10.91 -4.87 -1.36
C VAL A 103 11.85 -3.70 -1.08
N TYR A 104 12.79 -3.40 -1.97
CA TYR A 104 13.73 -2.29 -1.80
C TYR A 104 13.09 -0.91 -1.82
N ALA A 105 11.96 -0.72 -2.52
CA ALA A 105 11.20 0.50 -2.48
C ALA A 105 10.54 0.72 -1.10
N CYS A 106 10.05 -0.35 -0.48
CA CYS A 106 9.55 -0.32 0.90
C CYS A 106 10.66 -0.02 1.90
N ASP A 107 11.82 -0.67 1.78
CA ASP A 107 13.01 -0.43 2.61
C ASP A 107 13.48 1.02 2.54
N LEU A 108 13.53 1.58 1.32
CA LEU A 108 13.83 2.99 1.09
C LEU A 108 12.87 3.88 1.87
N ALA A 109 11.57 3.63 1.73
CA ALA A 109 10.53 4.41 2.39
C ALA A 109 10.59 4.26 3.92
N TYR A 110 10.83 3.05 4.44
CA TYR A 110 11.03 2.78 5.86
C TYR A 110 12.23 3.56 6.42
N CYS A 111 13.35 3.57 5.71
CA CYS A 111 14.52 4.35 6.11
C CYS A 111 14.23 5.87 6.12
N VAL A 112 13.55 6.40 5.10
CA VAL A 112 13.22 7.83 5.02
C VAL A 112 12.26 8.25 6.12
N THR A 113 11.21 7.47 6.37
CA THR A 113 10.22 7.79 7.42
C THR A 113 10.79 7.74 8.83
N ASN A 114 11.95 7.08 9.01
CA ASN A 114 12.69 6.98 10.26
C ASN A 114 13.97 7.84 10.28
N ASP A 115 14.10 8.82 9.39
CA ASP A 115 15.22 9.76 9.30
C ASP A 115 16.60 9.11 9.05
N LYS A 116 16.61 7.89 8.47
CA LYS A 116 17.83 7.13 8.11
C LYS A 116 18.25 7.42 6.66
N TYR A 117 18.49 8.67 6.35
CA TYR A 117 18.71 9.15 4.97
C TYR A 117 19.94 8.56 4.28
N GLU A 118 21.01 8.27 5.03
CA GLU A 118 22.22 7.63 4.46
C GLU A 118 21.92 6.20 4.01
N GLU A 119 21.19 5.44 4.83
CA GLU A 119 20.73 4.10 4.45
C GLU A 119 19.72 4.18 3.29
N ALA A 120 18.78 5.09 3.36
CA ALA A 120 17.82 5.33 2.29
C ALA A 120 18.51 5.61 0.94
N GLY A 121 19.59 6.39 0.93
CA GLY A 121 20.37 6.64 -0.28
C GLY A 121 21.01 5.39 -0.90
N LYS A 122 21.33 4.38 -0.07
CA LYS A 122 21.83 3.09 -0.55
C LYS A 122 20.70 2.30 -1.22
N TYR A 123 19.51 2.24 -0.62
CA TYR A 123 18.33 1.59 -1.20
C TYR A 123 17.88 2.27 -2.50
N LEU A 124 17.93 3.59 -2.57
CA LEU A 124 17.63 4.33 -3.81
C LEU A 124 18.58 3.91 -4.96
N LYS A 125 19.86 3.73 -4.68
CA LYS A 125 20.83 3.25 -5.68
C LYS A 125 20.52 1.83 -6.16
N VAL A 126 20.10 0.95 -5.24
CA VAL A 126 19.67 -0.41 -5.58
C VAL A 126 18.40 -0.38 -6.42
N ALA A 127 17.38 0.38 -6.01
CA ALA A 127 16.14 0.53 -6.78
C ALA A 127 16.43 1.06 -8.20
N LYS A 128 17.30 2.07 -8.34
CA LYS A 128 17.74 2.57 -9.63
C LYS A 128 18.42 1.47 -10.48
N LYS A 129 19.31 0.66 -9.88
CA LYS A 129 19.98 -0.44 -10.59
C LYS A 129 18.95 -1.47 -11.08
N MET A 130 18.00 -1.85 -10.23
CA MET A 130 17.00 -2.86 -10.57
C MET A 130 15.98 -2.34 -11.59
N SER A 131 15.64 -1.06 -11.56
CA SER A 131 14.70 -0.44 -12.52
C SER A 131 15.10 -0.66 -13.97
N ALA A 132 16.42 -0.68 -14.27
CA ALA A 132 16.93 -0.93 -15.62
C ALA A 132 16.57 -2.33 -16.14
N ASN A 133 16.50 -3.33 -15.25
CA ASN A 133 16.23 -4.71 -15.64
C ASN A 133 14.73 -4.99 -15.83
N ILE A 134 13.87 -4.20 -15.20
CA ILE A 134 12.43 -4.39 -15.24
C ILE A 134 11.70 -3.45 -16.21
N GLY A 135 12.43 -2.52 -16.84
CA GLY A 135 11.86 -1.60 -17.84
C GLY A 135 11.44 -0.24 -17.31
N LEU A 136 11.87 0.12 -16.07
CA LEU A 136 11.58 1.41 -15.45
C LEU A 136 12.79 2.36 -15.43
N GLU A 137 13.82 2.09 -16.25
CA GLU A 137 15.09 2.84 -16.24
C GLU A 137 14.90 4.34 -16.51
N SER A 138 13.99 4.69 -17.44
CA SER A 138 13.76 6.08 -17.84
C SER A 138 13.32 6.98 -16.68
N ILE A 139 12.59 6.43 -15.71
CA ILE A 139 12.12 7.15 -14.52
C ILE A 139 13.32 7.60 -13.67
N PHE A 140 14.28 6.70 -13.46
CA PHE A 140 15.44 6.94 -12.62
C PHE A 140 16.59 7.68 -13.32
N GLN A 141 16.57 7.75 -14.66
CA GLN A 141 17.54 8.53 -15.43
C GLN A 141 17.14 9.99 -15.55
N SER A 142 15.83 10.27 -15.54
CA SER A 142 15.34 11.64 -15.56
C SER A 142 15.75 12.35 -14.26
N ASP A 143 16.01 13.64 -14.34
CA ASP A 143 16.09 14.54 -13.19
C ASP A 143 17.25 14.35 -12.18
N HIS A 144 18.30 13.60 -12.52
CA HIS A 144 19.43 13.40 -11.58
C HIS A 144 19.00 12.97 -10.17
N LEU A 145 18.04 12.07 -10.10
CA LEU A 145 17.31 11.69 -8.88
C LEU A 145 18.23 11.39 -7.67
N VAL A 146 19.27 10.56 -7.88
CA VAL A 146 20.19 10.19 -6.81
C VAL A 146 20.98 11.41 -6.31
N GLU A 147 21.41 12.28 -7.21
CA GLU A 147 22.13 13.51 -6.84
C GLU A 147 21.23 14.49 -6.08
N ARG A 148 19.96 14.60 -6.50
CA ARG A 148 18.97 15.44 -5.78
C ARG A 148 18.73 14.90 -4.39
N PHE A 149 18.58 13.59 -4.24
CA PHE A 149 18.41 12.94 -2.95
C PHE A 149 19.63 13.22 -2.05
N GLU A 150 20.83 12.95 -2.52
CA GLU A 150 22.07 13.15 -1.76
C GLU A 150 22.29 14.62 -1.32
N LYS A 151 21.91 15.58 -2.18
CA LYS A 151 22.01 17.02 -1.84
C LYS A 151 20.99 17.48 -0.79
N ASN A 152 19.92 16.71 -0.59
CA ASN A 152 18.85 17.05 0.34
C ASN A 152 18.85 16.17 1.61
N ILE A 153 19.90 15.38 1.83
CA ILE A 153 20.06 14.60 3.07
C ILE A 153 19.99 15.56 4.27
N GLY A 154 19.11 15.20 5.23
CA GLY A 154 18.82 16.02 6.41
C GLY A 154 17.67 17.02 6.24
N ASN A 155 17.07 17.10 5.05
CA ASN A 155 15.84 17.87 4.81
C ASN A 155 14.69 16.91 4.47
N GLN A 156 13.93 16.52 5.48
CA GLN A 156 12.85 15.53 5.37
C GLN A 156 11.82 15.91 4.31
N ASP A 157 11.37 17.17 4.31
CA ASP A 157 10.34 17.63 3.36
C ASP A 157 10.82 17.49 1.91
N SER A 158 12.07 17.91 1.63
CA SER A 158 12.64 17.79 0.29
C SER A 158 12.84 16.33 -0.14
N ILE A 159 13.22 15.45 0.77
CA ILE A 159 13.37 14.02 0.49
C ILE A 159 12.00 13.40 0.20
N MET A 160 10.99 13.72 1.00
CA MET A 160 9.62 13.24 0.77
C MET A 160 9.07 13.73 -0.58
N ASP A 161 9.28 14.99 -0.93
CA ASP A 161 8.89 15.54 -2.22
C ASP A 161 9.56 14.82 -3.40
N ILE A 162 10.83 14.48 -3.26
CA ILE A 162 11.57 13.71 -4.28
C ILE A 162 10.95 12.33 -4.45
N LEU A 163 10.68 11.60 -3.37
CA LEU A 163 10.09 10.26 -3.42
C LEU A 163 8.67 10.28 -3.96
N PHE A 164 7.87 11.26 -3.57
CA PHE A 164 6.52 11.46 -4.10
C PHE A 164 6.55 11.72 -5.62
N HIS A 165 7.48 12.56 -6.07
CA HIS A 165 7.65 12.83 -7.51
C HIS A 165 8.04 11.57 -8.28
N VAL A 166 8.95 10.75 -7.74
CA VAL A 166 9.32 9.45 -8.34
C VAL A 166 8.13 8.52 -8.42
N GLN A 167 7.34 8.42 -7.35
CA GLN A 167 6.13 7.62 -7.35
C GLN A 167 5.17 8.05 -8.46
N MET A 168 4.86 9.34 -8.53
CA MET A 168 3.97 9.89 -9.54
C MET A 168 4.47 9.61 -10.97
N MET A 169 5.77 9.80 -11.23
CA MET A 169 6.37 9.48 -12.53
C MET A 169 6.31 7.98 -12.84
N THR A 170 6.42 7.13 -11.83
CA THR A 170 6.31 5.68 -11.99
C THR A 170 4.89 5.29 -12.36
N ASP A 171 3.90 5.82 -11.68
CA ASP A 171 2.48 5.55 -11.93
C ASP A 171 2.06 6.02 -13.33
N ASP A 172 2.44 7.24 -13.73
CA ASP A 172 2.21 7.77 -15.06
C ASP A 172 2.86 6.88 -16.14
N TYR A 173 4.12 6.49 -15.92
CA TYR A 173 4.84 5.65 -16.88
C TYR A 173 4.22 4.25 -17.03
N ILE A 174 3.79 3.64 -15.91
CA ILE A 174 3.10 2.35 -15.89
C ILE A 174 1.77 2.44 -16.65
N HIS A 175 1.01 3.51 -16.40
CA HIS A 175 -0.26 3.75 -17.07
C HIS A 175 -0.06 3.94 -18.59
N ASP A 176 0.86 4.81 -18.99
CA ASP A 176 1.10 5.16 -20.39
C ASP A 176 1.66 4.00 -21.23
N ASN A 177 2.34 3.05 -20.58
CA ASN A 177 2.97 1.91 -21.25
C ASN A 177 2.25 0.56 -21.04
N ASP A 178 1.06 0.55 -20.43
CA ASP A 178 0.27 -0.66 -20.12
C ASP A 178 1.08 -1.70 -19.31
N LEU A 179 1.83 -1.23 -18.30
CA LEU A 179 2.69 -2.07 -17.45
C LEU A 179 2.00 -2.51 -16.15
N ARG A 180 0.68 -2.69 -16.15
CA ARG A 180 -0.10 -3.07 -14.95
C ARG A 180 0.39 -4.37 -14.33
N ASP A 181 0.70 -5.38 -15.15
CA ASP A 181 1.23 -6.66 -14.68
C ASP A 181 2.52 -6.48 -13.84
N LEU A 182 3.38 -5.56 -14.28
CA LEU A 182 4.60 -5.23 -13.55
C LEU A 182 4.29 -4.54 -12.21
N SER A 183 3.34 -3.61 -12.20
CA SER A 183 3.01 -2.85 -10.99
C SER A 183 2.44 -3.72 -9.89
N VAL A 184 1.58 -4.67 -10.22
CA VAL A 184 1.01 -5.60 -9.24
C VAL A 184 2.09 -6.44 -8.58
N ILE A 185 3.05 -6.94 -9.34
CA ILE A 185 4.15 -7.78 -8.82
C ILE A 185 5.05 -6.98 -7.88
N TYR A 186 5.54 -5.79 -8.29
CA TYR A 186 6.40 -5.03 -7.39
C TYR A 186 5.66 -4.54 -6.17
N PHE A 187 4.36 -4.24 -6.30
CA PHE A 187 3.55 -3.86 -5.17
C PHE A 187 3.35 -5.01 -4.18
N ALA A 188 3.14 -6.23 -4.65
CA ALA A 188 3.09 -7.41 -3.79
C ALA A 188 4.38 -7.53 -2.96
N GLY A 189 5.56 -7.33 -3.57
CA GLY A 189 6.84 -7.31 -2.86
C GLY A 189 6.94 -6.20 -1.81
N ALA A 190 6.47 -4.99 -2.14
CA ALA A 190 6.44 -3.87 -1.19
C ALA A 190 5.49 -4.13 -0.01
N TRP A 191 4.34 -4.76 -0.27
CA TRP A 191 3.39 -5.15 0.76
C TRP A 191 3.97 -6.22 1.69
N VAL A 192 4.57 -7.29 1.13
CA VAL A 192 5.20 -8.34 1.93
C VAL A 192 6.31 -7.77 2.82
N GLU A 193 7.16 -6.88 2.30
CA GLU A 193 8.22 -6.26 3.10
C GLU A 193 7.65 -5.33 4.18
N GLY A 194 6.63 -4.55 3.87
CA GLY A 194 5.93 -3.73 4.85
C GLY A 194 5.33 -4.57 5.98
N MET A 195 4.74 -5.71 5.64
CA MET A 195 4.21 -6.66 6.60
C MET A 195 5.33 -7.32 7.43
N ASN A 196 6.45 -7.70 6.80
CA ASN A 196 7.64 -8.22 7.51
C ASN A 196 8.14 -7.22 8.56
N ILE A 197 8.33 -5.96 8.19
CA ILE A 197 8.73 -4.89 9.12
C ILE A 197 7.69 -4.74 10.23
N GLY A 198 6.40 -4.79 9.89
CA GLY A 198 5.28 -4.70 10.81
C GLY A 198 5.28 -5.82 11.85
N THR A 199 5.45 -7.06 11.44
CA THR A 199 5.37 -8.25 12.31
C THR A 199 6.42 -8.25 13.41
N HIS A 200 7.62 -7.73 13.16
CA HIS A 200 8.65 -7.63 14.18
C HIS A 200 8.25 -6.73 15.36
N THR A 201 7.48 -5.69 15.09
CA THR A 201 6.93 -4.83 16.14
C THR A 201 5.75 -5.50 16.84
N ILE A 202 4.93 -6.24 16.10
CA ILE A 202 3.74 -6.95 16.59
C ILE A 202 4.15 -8.05 17.58
N LEU A 203 5.15 -8.85 17.26
CA LEU A 203 5.61 -9.94 18.12
C LEU A 203 6.11 -9.46 19.51
N GLY A 204 6.40 -8.17 19.66
CA GLY A 204 6.82 -7.53 20.91
C GLY A 204 5.71 -6.84 21.73
N ASN A 205 4.50 -6.64 21.16
CA ASN A 205 3.45 -5.82 21.77
C ASN A 205 2.04 -6.42 21.57
N ASP A 206 1.24 -6.44 22.63
CA ASP A 206 -0.20 -6.80 22.59
C ASP A 206 -1.07 -5.55 22.37
N ASP A 207 -0.77 -4.72 21.37
CA ASP A 207 -1.53 -3.51 21.15
C ASP A 207 -2.71 -3.78 20.19
N HIS A 208 -3.93 -3.47 20.63
CA HIS A 208 -5.16 -3.53 19.83
C HIS A 208 -5.02 -2.80 18.48
N LYS A 209 -4.31 -1.66 18.42
CA LYS A 209 -4.08 -0.94 17.19
C LYS A 209 -3.34 -1.76 16.13
N ILE A 210 -2.48 -2.67 16.57
CA ILE A 210 -1.73 -3.56 15.68
C ILE A 210 -2.65 -4.61 15.09
N SER A 211 -3.58 -5.15 15.87
CA SER A 211 -4.63 -6.06 15.36
C SER A 211 -5.47 -5.39 14.28
N VAL A 212 -5.89 -4.13 14.48
CA VAL A 212 -6.64 -3.35 13.48
C VAL A 212 -5.81 -3.16 12.21
N LEU A 213 -4.53 -2.77 12.34
CA LEU A 213 -3.65 -2.59 11.19
C LEU A 213 -3.48 -3.89 10.40
N LEU A 214 -3.29 -5.02 11.07
CA LEU A 214 -3.19 -6.33 10.42
C LEU A 214 -4.47 -6.67 9.66
N SER A 215 -5.62 -6.40 10.26
CA SER A 215 -6.94 -6.62 9.65
C SER A 215 -7.14 -5.76 8.38
N GLU A 216 -6.76 -4.48 8.43
CA GLU A 216 -6.79 -3.60 7.24
C GLU A 216 -5.89 -4.13 6.12
N GLN A 217 -4.73 -4.69 6.47
CA GLN A 217 -3.79 -5.24 5.48
C GLN A 217 -4.34 -6.48 4.76
N MET A 218 -5.22 -7.25 5.39
CA MET A 218 -5.84 -8.41 4.73
C MET A 218 -6.78 -8.00 3.58
N THR A 219 -7.40 -6.84 3.66
CA THR A 219 -8.17 -6.27 2.54
C THR A 219 -7.25 -5.93 1.35
N ILE A 220 -6.08 -5.39 1.63
CA ILE A 220 -5.05 -5.12 0.61
C ILE A 220 -4.54 -6.44 0.01
N ALA A 221 -4.26 -7.45 0.84
CA ALA A 221 -3.83 -8.77 0.39
C ALA A 221 -4.81 -9.39 -0.63
N ARG A 222 -6.11 -9.36 -0.35
CA ARG A 222 -7.15 -9.83 -1.30
C ARG A 222 -7.13 -9.06 -2.63
N SER A 223 -6.88 -7.76 -2.57
CA SER A 223 -6.77 -6.96 -3.78
C SER A 223 -5.51 -7.32 -4.58
N ILE A 224 -4.41 -7.63 -3.88
CA ILE A 224 -3.16 -8.12 -4.49
C ILE A 224 -3.40 -9.45 -5.20
N THR A 225 -4.01 -10.44 -4.54
CA THR A 225 -4.25 -11.76 -5.15
C THR A 225 -5.14 -11.67 -6.38
N LYS A 226 -6.20 -10.84 -6.34
CA LYS A 226 -7.01 -10.51 -7.54
C LYS A 226 -6.15 -9.93 -8.66
N GLY A 227 -5.27 -8.98 -8.35
CA GLY A 227 -4.40 -8.35 -9.34
C GLY A 227 -3.38 -9.33 -9.93
N LEU A 228 -2.74 -10.17 -9.10
CA LEU A 228 -1.78 -11.19 -9.52
C LEU A 228 -2.47 -12.25 -10.40
N GLY A 229 -3.67 -12.70 -10.03
CA GLY A 229 -4.47 -13.63 -10.82
C GLY A 229 -4.90 -13.09 -12.18
N ALA A 230 -4.99 -11.75 -12.34
CA ALA A 230 -5.31 -11.09 -13.59
C ALA A 230 -4.10 -10.87 -14.54
N VAL A 231 -2.88 -11.13 -14.08
CA VAL A 231 -1.66 -11.01 -14.90
C VAL A 231 -1.73 -11.95 -16.09
N LYS A 232 -1.46 -11.43 -17.28
CA LYS A 232 -1.69 -12.18 -18.56
C LYS A 232 -0.78 -13.42 -18.71
N ASN A 233 0.46 -13.33 -18.21
CA ASN A 233 1.45 -14.40 -18.34
C ASN A 233 1.72 -15.00 -16.97
N GLN A 234 0.93 -16.00 -16.61
CA GLN A 234 1.10 -16.75 -15.37
C GLN A 234 2.34 -17.64 -15.46
N THR A 235 3.32 -17.37 -14.61
CA THR A 235 4.51 -18.21 -14.40
C THR A 235 4.36 -18.98 -13.10
N ASP A 236 5.11 -20.06 -12.94
CA ASP A 236 5.08 -20.85 -11.70
C ASP A 236 5.38 -19.96 -10.49
N ASP A 237 6.45 -19.13 -10.55
CA ASP A 237 6.78 -18.18 -9.48
C ASP A 237 5.61 -17.21 -9.13
N LEU A 238 4.82 -16.80 -10.14
CA LEU A 238 3.70 -15.91 -9.94
C LEU A 238 2.49 -16.62 -9.31
N VAL A 239 2.23 -17.84 -9.73
CA VAL A 239 1.18 -18.69 -9.15
C VAL A 239 1.52 -18.99 -7.69
N ASP A 240 2.76 -19.43 -7.41
CA ASP A 240 3.23 -19.72 -6.05
C ASP A 240 3.06 -18.48 -5.14
N LEU A 241 3.46 -17.28 -5.60
CA LEU A 241 3.27 -16.03 -4.84
C LEU A 241 1.79 -15.77 -4.54
N THR A 242 0.93 -15.97 -5.55
CA THR A 242 -0.51 -15.73 -5.41
C THR A 242 -1.10 -16.69 -4.39
N ASP A 243 -0.80 -17.98 -4.51
CA ASP A 243 -1.29 -19.03 -3.62
C ASP A 243 -0.84 -18.78 -2.17
N HIS A 244 0.43 -18.41 -1.95
CA HIS A 244 0.92 -18.12 -0.60
C HIS A 244 0.27 -16.88 0.04
N ILE A 245 0.00 -15.82 -0.74
CA ILE A 245 -0.75 -14.67 -0.20
C ILE A 245 -2.20 -15.07 0.09
N GLU A 246 -2.83 -15.89 -0.74
CA GLU A 246 -4.18 -16.43 -0.50
C GLU A 246 -4.22 -17.29 0.76
N GLU A 247 -3.21 -18.13 0.98
CA GLU A 247 -3.09 -18.93 2.22
C GLU A 247 -3.03 -18.05 3.47
N VAL A 248 -2.31 -16.92 3.44
CA VAL A 248 -2.29 -15.94 4.55
C VAL A 248 -3.69 -15.35 4.79
N VAL A 249 -4.37 -14.95 3.72
CA VAL A 249 -5.75 -14.41 3.77
C VAL A 249 -6.73 -15.45 4.31
N ASP A 250 -6.64 -16.67 3.83
CA ASP A 250 -7.51 -17.77 4.26
C ASP A 250 -7.25 -18.15 5.72
N ALA A 251 -5.98 -18.20 6.14
CA ALA A 251 -5.61 -18.43 7.53
C ALA A 251 -6.22 -17.33 8.43
N TYR A 252 -6.10 -16.07 8.04
CA TYR A 252 -6.71 -14.95 8.75
C TYR A 252 -8.24 -15.10 8.87
N ASN A 253 -8.94 -15.38 7.76
CA ASN A 253 -10.39 -15.60 7.75
C ASN A 253 -10.83 -16.79 8.62
N ASN A 254 -9.93 -17.74 8.84
CA ASN A 254 -10.17 -18.92 9.66
C ASN A 254 -9.84 -18.73 11.15
N LEU A 255 -9.27 -17.59 11.55
CA LEU A 255 -9.04 -17.28 12.96
C LEU A 255 -10.34 -17.28 13.76
N TRP A 256 -10.24 -17.69 15.00
CA TRP A 256 -11.43 -17.75 15.87
C TRP A 256 -12.04 -16.36 16.08
N SER A 257 -11.21 -15.34 16.35
CA SER A 257 -11.66 -13.97 16.56
C SER A 257 -12.38 -13.41 15.33
N VAL A 258 -11.86 -13.67 14.14
CA VAL A 258 -12.47 -13.21 12.86
C VAL A 258 -13.81 -13.90 12.62
N LYS A 259 -13.91 -15.20 12.85
CA LYS A 259 -15.16 -15.97 12.67
C LYS A 259 -16.31 -15.58 13.60
N GLN A 260 -16.02 -14.92 14.72
CA GLN A 260 -17.05 -14.45 15.65
C GLN A 260 -17.82 -13.22 15.13
N GLU A 261 -17.23 -12.44 14.21
CA GLU A 261 -17.88 -11.27 13.63
C GLU A 261 -18.99 -11.59 12.61
N GLY A 262 -19.09 -12.86 12.15
CA GLY A 262 -20.13 -13.32 11.24
C GLY A 262 -19.84 -12.97 9.77
N GLU A 263 -20.90 -12.98 8.92
CA GLU A 263 -20.76 -12.80 7.46
C GLU A 263 -20.42 -11.36 7.04
N ASN A 264 -20.72 -10.37 7.87
CA ASN A 264 -20.38 -8.96 7.64
C ASN A 264 -19.24 -8.54 8.57
N ILE A 265 -18.03 -8.96 8.28
CA ILE A 265 -16.85 -8.64 9.07
C ILE A 265 -16.53 -7.16 8.89
N ASP A 266 -16.73 -6.35 9.93
CA ASP A 266 -16.08 -5.05 10.02
C ASP A 266 -14.66 -5.27 10.57
N TYR A 267 -13.69 -5.30 9.63
CA TYR A 267 -12.29 -5.57 9.97
C TYR A 267 -11.70 -4.54 10.95
N LEU A 268 -12.36 -3.40 11.14
CA LEU A 268 -11.92 -2.36 12.08
C LEU A 268 -12.21 -2.72 13.54
N ASP A 269 -13.16 -3.64 13.77
CA ASP A 269 -13.60 -4.01 15.11
C ASP A 269 -13.05 -5.39 15.57
N VAL A 270 -12.25 -6.06 14.73
CA VAL A 270 -11.68 -7.37 15.09
C VAL A 270 -10.56 -7.23 16.11
N GLU A 271 -10.75 -7.80 17.30
CA GLU A 271 -9.72 -7.97 18.31
C GLU A 271 -9.07 -9.36 18.20
N LEU A 272 -7.91 -9.42 17.55
CA LEU A 272 -7.14 -10.65 17.45
C LEU A 272 -6.47 -11.00 18.78
N LYS A 273 -6.43 -12.27 19.11
CA LYS A 273 -5.62 -12.76 20.22
C LYS A 273 -4.15 -12.76 19.81
N HIS A 274 -3.26 -12.64 20.81
CA HIS A 274 -1.82 -12.68 20.56
C HIS A 274 -1.38 -13.90 19.74
N GLU A 275 -1.88 -15.09 20.07
CA GLU A 275 -1.58 -16.33 19.35
C GLU A 275 -2.02 -16.31 17.88
N GLU A 276 -3.12 -15.62 17.58
CA GLU A 276 -3.62 -15.45 16.21
C GLU A 276 -2.74 -14.48 15.41
N VAL A 277 -2.32 -13.40 16.07
CA VAL A 277 -1.36 -12.44 15.48
C VAL A 277 -0.04 -13.12 15.18
N VAL A 278 0.48 -13.94 16.12
CA VAL A 278 1.73 -14.72 15.92
C VAL A 278 1.59 -15.64 14.70
N THR A 279 0.48 -16.38 14.59
CA THR A 279 0.25 -17.31 13.47
C THR A 279 0.34 -16.61 12.11
N ILE A 280 -0.37 -15.49 11.94
CA ILE A 280 -0.33 -14.74 10.67
C ILE A 280 1.05 -14.13 10.44
N SER A 281 1.71 -13.64 11.49
CA SER A 281 3.04 -13.07 11.40
C SER A 281 4.08 -14.09 10.93
N GLU A 282 4.05 -15.31 11.44
CA GLU A 282 4.96 -16.39 11.01
C GLU A 282 4.79 -16.70 9.51
N MET A 283 3.55 -16.80 9.01
CA MET A 283 3.30 -17.03 7.59
C MET A 283 3.85 -15.89 6.71
N ILE A 284 3.72 -14.65 7.15
CA ILE A 284 4.27 -13.48 6.45
C ILE A 284 5.80 -13.52 6.42
N LEU A 285 6.44 -13.89 7.53
CA LEU A 285 7.89 -14.02 7.60
C LEU A 285 8.40 -15.11 6.65
N GLU A 286 7.73 -16.26 6.57
CA GLU A 286 8.05 -17.34 5.63
C GLU A 286 7.91 -16.86 4.17
N LEU A 287 6.81 -16.22 3.83
CA LEU A 287 6.61 -15.64 2.49
C LEU A 287 7.70 -14.62 2.13
N ARG A 288 8.06 -13.75 3.08
CA ARG A 288 9.12 -12.77 2.88
C ARG A 288 10.48 -13.44 2.64
N GLU A 289 10.82 -14.48 3.39
CA GLU A 289 12.06 -15.25 3.18
C GLU A 289 12.10 -15.86 1.77
N GLU A 290 11.00 -16.43 1.31
CA GLU A 290 10.89 -17.03 -0.01
C GLU A 290 11.13 -16.01 -1.15
N ILE A 291 10.49 -14.86 -1.13
CA ILE A 291 10.64 -13.87 -2.20
C ILE A 291 12.00 -13.18 -2.21
N THR A 292 12.76 -13.24 -1.11
CA THR A 292 14.08 -12.59 -0.98
C THR A 292 15.27 -13.55 -1.09
N MET A 293 15.01 -14.84 -1.23
CA MET A 293 16.01 -15.86 -1.59
C MET A 293 16.11 -16.01 -3.11
#